data_04dec290e208713e1cf0ecfecbe62c09
#
_entry.id   04dec290e208713e1cf0ecfecbe62c09
#
_cell.length_a   1.000
_cell.length_b   1.000
_cell.length_c   1.000
_cell.angle_alpha   90.00
_cell.angle_beta   90.00
_cell.angle_gamma   90.00
#
_symmetry.space_group_name_H-M   'P 1'
#
loop_
_entity.id
_entity.type
_entity.pdbx_description
1 polymer ?
#
loop_
_entity_poly.entity_id
_entity_poly.type
_entity_poly.pdbx_seq_one_letter_code
_entity_poly.pdbx_strand_id
1 'polypeptide(L)'
;MKRDLIRSIYEDMQAYSGKQVVLGGWARSIRDSKAFGFIDLNDGSCFTGAQIVFEREKIDNYTEIAKQNVGAALVVTGIVELTPEMKQPFEIKAISVEVEGTSTPDYPLQKKRHTVEYLREQAYLRPRTNLFSAVFRVRSEVAYAIHTFFHERGFVYVHTPLITGSDCEGAGEMFRVTTMDMTNPPMTEDGKIDWSQDFFGKSTNLTVSGQLEGETYAMAYGNIYTFGPTFRAENSNTARHAAEFWMIEPEIAFADLNDDMQLAWDMIQYIIKHVLKNCQRELTFFNSFVDKGLLERLNTLAQSEYKRVTYTEAVELLSKSGADFKYPVAWGCDLQTEHERYLTEQVYGCPVFVTDYPKEIKSFYMRLNDDGKTVAAMDLLVPGVGEIIGGSQREERLDVLLERMAECNLNPEDYWWYVNLRKYGGTKHAGYGLGFERIIMYLTGVSNIRDVIPYPRTVGNAEY
;
A
#
# COMPACT_ATOMS: atom_id res chain seq x y z
N MET A 1 -26.73 22.03 1.06
CA MET A 1 -27.81 21.09 1.44
C MET A 1 -27.25 20.09 2.43
N LYS A 2 -27.94 19.82 3.55
CA LYS A 2 -27.52 18.75 4.49
C LYS A 2 -27.98 17.42 3.90
N ARG A 3 -27.04 16.51 3.62
CA ARG A 3 -27.32 15.17 3.08
C ARG A 3 -27.07 14.13 4.16
N ASP A 4 -27.91 13.10 4.17
CA ASP A 4 -27.66 11.88 4.94
C ASP A 4 -26.69 10.98 4.17
N LEU A 5 -26.03 10.05 4.88
CA LEU A 5 -25.09 9.10 4.28
C LEU A 5 -25.71 7.70 4.28
N ILE A 6 -25.55 6.98 3.18
CA ILE A 6 -25.98 5.57 3.07
C ILE A 6 -25.30 4.73 4.16
N ARG A 7 -24.02 5.04 4.47
CA ARG A 7 -23.29 4.41 5.58
C ARG A 7 -24.02 4.53 6.90
N SER A 8 -24.50 5.72 7.26
CA SER A 8 -25.20 5.96 8.53
C SER A 8 -26.51 5.17 8.63
N ILE A 9 -27.22 4.99 7.50
CA ILE A 9 -28.42 4.13 7.48
C ILE A 9 -28.03 2.67 7.75
N TYR A 10 -26.94 2.17 7.17
CA TYR A 10 -26.45 0.80 7.45
C TYR A 10 -25.97 0.61 8.88
N GLU A 11 -25.43 1.64 9.52
CA GLU A 11 -24.93 1.60 10.90
C GLU A 11 -26.09 1.53 11.92
N ASP A 12 -27.22 2.18 11.65
CA ASP A 12 -28.39 2.15 12.53
C ASP A 12 -29.70 2.17 11.75
N MET A 13 -30.02 1.06 11.10
CA MET A 13 -31.22 0.91 10.27
C MET A 13 -32.52 1.17 11.04
N GLN A 14 -32.58 0.78 12.31
CA GLN A 14 -33.77 0.97 13.13
C GLN A 14 -34.04 2.46 13.43
N ALA A 15 -32.97 3.22 13.70
CA ALA A 15 -33.11 4.65 13.91
C ALA A 15 -33.56 5.41 12.67
N TYR A 16 -33.27 4.87 11.47
CA TYR A 16 -33.68 5.48 10.21
C TYR A 16 -35.03 4.97 9.68
N SER A 17 -35.58 3.90 10.21
CA SER A 17 -36.86 3.33 9.77
C SER A 17 -37.99 4.36 9.80
N GLY A 18 -38.68 4.55 8.66
CA GLY A 18 -39.77 5.52 8.50
C GLY A 18 -39.33 6.99 8.43
N LYS A 19 -38.04 7.30 8.55
CA LYS A 19 -37.52 8.67 8.45
C LYS A 19 -37.34 9.09 6.99
N GLN A 20 -37.58 10.37 6.76
CA GLN A 20 -37.23 11.02 5.51
C GLN A 20 -35.70 11.30 5.50
N VAL A 21 -35.04 10.96 4.41
CA VAL A 21 -33.62 11.19 4.15
C VAL A 21 -33.39 11.91 2.83
N VAL A 22 -32.27 12.61 2.72
CA VAL A 22 -31.79 13.22 1.46
C VAL A 22 -30.44 12.61 1.12
N LEU A 23 -30.39 11.84 0.04
CA LEU A 23 -29.19 11.15 -0.44
C LEU A 23 -28.73 11.77 -1.76
N GLY A 24 -27.42 12.03 -1.88
CA GLY A 24 -26.82 12.45 -3.15
C GLY A 24 -25.77 11.43 -3.59
N GLY A 25 -25.89 10.89 -4.81
CA GLY A 25 -24.95 9.87 -5.26
C GLY A 25 -25.04 9.60 -6.77
N TRP A 26 -24.34 8.57 -7.20
CA TRP A 26 -24.28 8.15 -8.60
C TRP A 26 -25.03 6.85 -8.83
N ALA A 27 -25.83 6.82 -9.89
CA ALA A 27 -26.56 5.63 -10.31
C ALA A 27 -25.61 4.56 -10.84
N ARG A 28 -25.57 3.41 -10.17
CA ARG A 28 -24.87 2.20 -10.65
C ARG A 28 -25.74 1.37 -11.60
N SER A 29 -27.05 1.44 -11.44
CA SER A 29 -28.00 0.90 -12.37
C SER A 29 -29.36 1.61 -12.23
N ILE A 30 -30.10 1.71 -13.31
CA ILE A 30 -31.47 2.16 -13.34
C ILE A 30 -32.29 1.12 -14.10
N ARG A 31 -33.45 0.76 -13.58
CA ARG A 31 -34.38 -0.20 -14.20
C ARG A 31 -35.78 0.33 -14.16
N ASP A 32 -36.45 0.38 -15.31
CA ASP A 32 -37.85 0.73 -15.45
C ASP A 32 -38.71 -0.55 -15.49
N SER A 33 -39.75 -0.63 -14.66
CA SER A 33 -40.72 -1.73 -14.59
C SER A 33 -42.14 -1.22 -14.90
N LYS A 34 -42.27 -0.15 -15.70
CA LYS A 34 -43.52 0.49 -16.16
C LYS A 34 -44.24 1.28 -15.08
N ALA A 35 -44.73 0.64 -13.99
CA ALA A 35 -45.40 1.31 -12.89
C ALA A 35 -44.45 1.93 -11.88
N PHE A 36 -43.29 1.33 -11.70
CA PHE A 36 -42.21 1.76 -10.78
C PHE A 36 -40.85 1.46 -11.36
N GLY A 37 -39.86 2.15 -10.88
CA GLY A 37 -38.45 1.91 -11.24
C GLY A 37 -37.57 1.74 -10.02
N PHE A 38 -36.36 1.24 -10.28
CA PHE A 38 -35.33 1.02 -9.28
C PHE A 38 -34.03 1.69 -9.68
N ILE A 39 -33.38 2.36 -8.71
CA ILE A 39 -32.04 2.89 -8.87
C ILE A 39 -31.16 2.23 -7.81
N ASP A 40 -30.01 1.68 -8.22
CA ASP A 40 -28.91 1.36 -7.30
C ASP A 40 -28.07 2.62 -7.17
N LEU A 41 -28.25 3.34 -6.06
CA LEU A 41 -27.57 4.61 -5.78
C LEU A 41 -26.38 4.37 -4.85
N ASN A 42 -25.20 4.85 -5.22
CA ASN A 42 -24.04 4.85 -4.35
C ASN A 42 -23.56 6.29 -4.11
N ASP A 43 -23.54 6.70 -2.84
CA ASP A 43 -23.14 8.04 -2.40
C ASP A 43 -21.64 8.16 -2.08
N GLY A 44 -20.89 7.06 -2.23
CA GLY A 44 -19.47 7.01 -1.91
C GLY A 44 -19.15 6.81 -0.43
N SER A 45 -20.12 6.85 0.48
CA SER A 45 -19.86 6.73 1.93
C SER A 45 -19.53 5.30 2.38
N CYS A 46 -20.01 4.29 1.66
CA CYS A 46 -19.71 2.88 1.92
C CYS A 46 -19.68 2.05 0.62
N PHE A 47 -19.22 0.79 0.74
CA PHE A 47 -19.11 -0.11 -0.42
C PHE A 47 -20.46 -0.45 -1.05
N THR A 48 -21.47 -0.68 -0.22
CA THR A 48 -22.80 -1.07 -0.67
C THR A 48 -23.65 0.17 -0.97
N GLY A 49 -24.36 0.20 -2.11
CA GLY A 49 -25.33 1.23 -2.43
C GLY A 49 -26.67 1.05 -1.71
N ALA A 50 -27.61 1.97 -1.95
CA ALA A 50 -28.99 1.89 -1.52
C ALA A 50 -29.91 1.67 -2.72
N GLN A 51 -30.90 0.79 -2.60
CA GLN A 51 -31.96 0.64 -3.59
C GLN A 51 -32.99 1.76 -3.39
N ILE A 52 -33.16 2.57 -4.42
CA ILE A 52 -34.20 3.59 -4.49
C ILE A 52 -35.36 3.04 -5.32
N VAL A 53 -36.57 3.12 -4.78
CA VAL A 53 -37.80 2.77 -5.49
C VAL A 53 -38.54 4.06 -5.83
N PHE A 54 -38.81 4.31 -7.11
CA PHE A 54 -39.55 5.47 -7.57
C PHE A 54 -40.79 5.04 -8.39
N GLU A 55 -41.93 5.66 -8.09
CA GLU A 55 -43.22 5.26 -8.65
C GLU A 55 -43.68 6.28 -9.67
N ARG A 56 -44.21 5.80 -10.82
CA ARG A 56 -44.65 6.66 -11.93
C ARG A 56 -45.75 7.62 -11.54
N GLU A 57 -46.66 7.21 -10.67
CA GLU A 57 -47.78 8.02 -10.23
C GLU A 57 -47.40 9.08 -9.19
N LYS A 58 -46.23 8.96 -8.58
CA LYS A 58 -45.77 9.84 -7.49
C LYS A 58 -44.64 10.79 -7.88
N ILE A 59 -43.94 10.52 -8.97
CA ILE A 59 -42.76 11.27 -9.40
C ILE A 59 -43.02 11.91 -10.77
N ASP A 60 -43.15 13.23 -10.81
CA ASP A 60 -43.50 13.99 -12.02
C ASP A 60 -42.52 13.78 -13.19
N ASN A 61 -41.20 13.71 -12.88
CA ASN A 61 -40.12 13.50 -13.86
C ASN A 61 -39.69 12.01 -14.01
N TYR A 62 -40.62 11.08 -13.72
CA TYR A 62 -40.33 9.62 -13.82
C TYR A 62 -39.65 9.22 -15.13
N THR A 63 -40.15 9.72 -16.26
CA THR A 63 -39.65 9.37 -17.60
C THR A 63 -38.25 9.90 -17.84
N GLU A 64 -37.89 11.03 -17.28
CA GLU A 64 -36.54 11.60 -17.30
C GLU A 64 -35.57 10.72 -16.51
N ILE A 65 -35.96 10.34 -15.29
CA ILE A 65 -35.15 9.48 -14.40
C ILE A 65 -34.93 8.11 -15.04
N ALA A 66 -35.99 7.49 -15.55
CA ALA A 66 -35.92 6.17 -16.18
C ALA A 66 -35.03 6.10 -17.42
N LYS A 67 -34.77 7.24 -18.07
CA LYS A 67 -33.90 7.38 -19.24
C LYS A 67 -32.44 7.71 -18.89
N GLN A 68 -32.11 7.98 -17.61
CA GLN A 68 -30.74 8.28 -17.23
C GLN A 68 -29.82 7.06 -17.42
N ASN A 69 -28.59 7.34 -17.80
CA ASN A 69 -27.56 6.31 -17.92
C ASN A 69 -26.85 6.02 -16.60
N VAL A 70 -26.16 4.90 -16.55
CA VAL A 70 -25.21 4.58 -15.47
C VAL A 70 -24.23 5.73 -15.31
N GLY A 71 -23.93 6.09 -14.08
CA GLY A 71 -23.03 7.20 -13.76
C GLY A 71 -23.70 8.55 -13.61
N ALA A 72 -25.03 8.69 -13.89
CA ALA A 72 -25.76 9.93 -13.61
C ALA A 72 -25.72 10.27 -12.12
N ALA A 73 -25.54 11.54 -11.82
CA ALA A 73 -25.56 12.08 -10.47
C ALA A 73 -27.00 12.48 -10.09
N LEU A 74 -27.50 11.95 -8.98
CA LEU A 74 -28.87 12.11 -8.54
C LEU A 74 -28.93 12.59 -7.08
N VAL A 75 -29.92 13.45 -6.78
CA VAL A 75 -30.34 13.77 -5.41
C VAL A 75 -31.69 13.15 -5.17
N VAL A 76 -31.83 12.32 -4.15
CA VAL A 76 -33.02 11.58 -3.82
C VAL A 76 -33.53 12.01 -2.45
N THR A 77 -34.73 12.51 -2.36
CA THR A 77 -35.47 12.64 -1.11
C THR A 77 -36.47 11.49 -1.01
N GLY A 78 -36.45 10.74 0.10
CA GLY A 78 -37.31 9.56 0.25
C GLY A 78 -37.41 9.08 1.68
N ILE A 79 -38.27 8.08 1.89
CA ILE A 79 -38.50 7.42 3.18
C ILE A 79 -37.72 6.10 3.23
N VAL A 80 -37.02 5.88 4.33
CA VAL A 80 -36.35 4.59 4.59
C VAL A 80 -37.38 3.54 4.99
N GLU A 81 -37.49 2.48 4.22
CA GLU A 81 -38.32 1.32 4.50
C GLU A 81 -37.49 0.07 4.71
N LEU A 82 -37.63 -0.58 5.87
CA LEU A 82 -36.89 -1.81 6.16
C LEU A 82 -37.49 -2.99 5.39
N THR A 83 -36.62 -3.80 4.80
CA THR A 83 -36.99 -4.95 3.97
C THR A 83 -36.22 -6.21 4.41
N PRO A 84 -36.41 -6.70 5.66
CA PRO A 84 -35.58 -7.76 6.25
C PRO A 84 -35.65 -9.10 5.49
N GLU A 85 -36.75 -9.36 4.77
CA GLU A 85 -36.94 -10.57 3.96
C GLU A 85 -36.35 -10.48 2.56
N MET A 86 -35.81 -9.31 2.18
CA MET A 86 -35.28 -9.09 0.84
C MET A 86 -33.73 -9.20 0.86
N LYS A 87 -33.15 -9.24 -0.32
CA LYS A 87 -31.69 -9.27 -0.48
C LYS A 87 -30.99 -8.04 0.15
N GLN A 88 -31.58 -6.86 -0.02
CA GLN A 88 -31.19 -5.63 0.65
C GLN A 88 -31.99 -5.43 1.94
N PRO A 89 -31.40 -4.97 3.05
CA PRO A 89 -32.07 -4.86 4.34
C PRO A 89 -33.03 -3.66 4.43
N PHE A 90 -32.93 -2.70 3.51
CA PHE A 90 -33.83 -1.55 3.40
C PHE A 90 -33.91 -1.05 1.95
N GLU A 91 -34.95 -0.27 1.68
CA GLU A 91 -35.14 0.49 0.46
C GLU A 91 -35.45 1.96 0.79
N ILE A 92 -35.21 2.86 -0.17
CA ILE A 92 -35.62 4.23 -0.07
C ILE A 92 -36.80 4.43 -1.02
N LYS A 93 -38.00 4.70 -0.47
CA LYS A 93 -39.19 5.06 -1.26
C LYS A 93 -39.06 6.53 -1.62
N ALA A 94 -38.77 6.82 -2.88
CA ALA A 94 -38.53 8.18 -3.34
C ALA A 94 -39.81 9.04 -3.27
N ILE A 95 -39.66 10.25 -2.71
CA ILE A 95 -40.62 11.33 -2.76
C ILE A 95 -40.29 12.24 -3.94
N SER A 96 -39.01 12.51 -4.17
CA SER A 96 -38.49 13.23 -5.32
C SER A 96 -37.11 12.71 -5.73
N VAL A 97 -36.82 12.82 -7.01
CA VAL A 97 -35.46 12.52 -7.56
C VAL A 97 -35.13 13.69 -8.50
N GLU A 98 -34.03 14.35 -8.18
CA GLU A 98 -33.45 15.42 -8.98
C GLU A 98 -32.23 14.88 -9.75
N VAL A 99 -32.15 15.24 -11.04
CA VAL A 99 -30.99 14.89 -11.87
C VAL A 99 -30.01 16.06 -11.83
N GLU A 100 -28.98 15.95 -10.97
CA GLU A 100 -27.89 16.94 -10.82
C GLU A 100 -26.94 16.93 -12.01
N GLY A 101 -26.65 15.75 -12.54
CA GLY A 101 -25.77 15.58 -13.67
C GLY A 101 -26.11 14.35 -14.50
N THR A 102 -26.28 14.55 -15.78
CA THR A 102 -26.56 13.46 -16.73
C THR A 102 -25.28 12.70 -17.07
N SER A 103 -25.43 11.44 -17.46
CA SER A 103 -24.35 10.62 -18.03
C SER A 103 -24.67 10.31 -19.48
N THR A 104 -23.70 10.51 -20.36
CA THR A 104 -23.87 10.30 -21.78
C THR A 104 -23.83 8.80 -22.16
N PRO A 105 -24.43 8.38 -23.29
CA PRO A 105 -24.47 6.97 -23.70
C PRO A 105 -23.08 6.33 -23.94
N ASP A 106 -22.05 7.13 -24.19
CA ASP A 106 -20.66 6.70 -24.37
C ASP A 106 -19.88 6.52 -23.06
N TYR A 107 -20.55 6.63 -21.89
CA TYR A 107 -19.93 6.37 -20.60
C TYR A 107 -19.17 5.04 -20.61
N PRO A 108 -17.84 5.02 -20.31
CA PRO A 108 -17.01 3.85 -20.56
C PRO A 108 -17.38 2.62 -19.72
N LEU A 109 -17.85 2.84 -18.49
CA LEU A 109 -18.16 1.77 -17.54
C LEU A 109 -19.61 1.29 -17.66
N GLN A 110 -19.94 0.75 -18.83
CA GLN A 110 -21.26 0.17 -19.08
C GLN A 110 -21.54 -1.05 -18.19
N LYS A 111 -22.82 -1.44 -18.06
CA LYS A 111 -23.26 -2.59 -17.25
C LYS A 111 -22.83 -3.93 -17.88
N LYS A 112 -21.52 -4.18 -17.90
CA LYS A 112 -20.89 -5.43 -18.34
C LYS A 112 -19.63 -5.66 -17.53
N ARG A 113 -19.10 -6.88 -17.58
CA ARG A 113 -17.78 -7.16 -16.98
C ARG A 113 -16.70 -6.48 -17.82
N HIS A 114 -15.84 -5.70 -17.16
CA HIS A 114 -14.65 -5.09 -17.75
C HIS A 114 -13.41 -5.85 -17.28
N THR A 115 -12.40 -5.94 -18.13
CA THR A 115 -11.09 -6.47 -17.74
C THR A 115 -10.33 -5.45 -16.90
N VAL A 116 -9.38 -5.92 -16.10
CA VAL A 116 -8.57 -5.05 -15.25
C VAL A 116 -7.69 -4.14 -16.11
N GLU A 117 -7.19 -4.65 -17.25
CA GLU A 117 -6.40 -3.89 -18.22
C GLU A 117 -7.18 -2.70 -18.76
N TYR A 118 -8.40 -2.92 -19.23
CA TYR A 118 -9.28 -1.82 -19.67
C TYR A 118 -9.53 -0.81 -18.57
N LEU A 119 -9.71 -1.26 -17.31
CA LEU A 119 -9.95 -0.37 -16.17
C LEU A 119 -8.71 0.44 -15.79
N ARG A 120 -7.49 -0.03 -16.12
CA ARG A 120 -6.26 0.78 -15.98
C ARG A 120 -6.25 1.96 -16.95
N GLU A 121 -6.73 1.76 -18.19
CA GLU A 121 -6.88 2.84 -19.17
C GLU A 121 -7.95 3.85 -18.75
N GLN A 122 -8.90 3.45 -17.89
CA GLN A 122 -9.95 4.28 -17.35
C GLN A 122 -9.70 4.61 -15.86
N ALA A 123 -8.46 4.92 -15.49
CA ALA A 123 -8.06 5.09 -14.08
C ALA A 123 -8.92 6.13 -13.34
N TYR A 124 -9.32 7.21 -13.99
CA TYR A 124 -10.16 8.28 -13.43
C TYR A 124 -11.61 7.85 -13.14
N LEU A 125 -12.11 6.78 -13.77
CA LEU A 125 -13.47 6.25 -13.54
C LEU A 125 -13.46 4.91 -12.79
N ARG A 126 -12.38 4.15 -12.80
CA ARG A 126 -12.34 2.81 -12.19
C ARG A 126 -12.75 2.75 -10.71
N PRO A 127 -12.59 3.81 -9.86
CA PRO A 127 -13.13 3.79 -8.50
C PRO A 127 -14.65 3.60 -8.41
N ARG A 128 -15.39 3.85 -9.51
CA ARG A 128 -16.83 3.59 -9.59
C ARG A 128 -17.19 2.10 -9.78
N THR A 129 -16.19 1.23 -10.02
CA THR A 129 -16.41 -0.23 -10.10
C THR A 129 -16.34 -0.86 -8.72
N ASN A 130 -16.96 -2.04 -8.54
CA ASN A 130 -16.93 -2.72 -7.25
C ASN A 130 -15.50 -3.11 -6.83
N LEU A 131 -14.68 -3.62 -7.77
CA LEU A 131 -13.32 -4.01 -7.47
C LEU A 131 -12.50 -2.84 -6.91
N PHE A 132 -12.44 -1.74 -7.65
CA PHE A 132 -11.59 -0.61 -7.25
C PHE A 132 -12.19 0.22 -6.12
N SER A 133 -13.52 0.28 -5.99
CA SER A 133 -14.17 0.82 -4.80
C SER A 133 -13.76 0.06 -3.55
N ALA A 134 -13.75 -1.27 -3.59
CA ALA A 134 -13.33 -2.09 -2.46
C ALA A 134 -11.83 -1.92 -2.17
N VAL A 135 -10.96 -1.97 -3.19
CA VAL A 135 -9.51 -1.82 -3.04
C VAL A 135 -9.15 -0.50 -2.37
N PHE A 136 -9.68 0.63 -2.89
CA PHE A 136 -9.29 1.95 -2.36
C PHE A 136 -9.91 2.26 -1.00
N ARG A 137 -11.03 1.61 -0.63
CA ARG A 137 -11.56 1.65 0.74
C ARG A 137 -10.65 0.92 1.72
N VAL A 138 -10.25 -0.31 1.39
CA VAL A 138 -9.28 -1.06 2.21
C VAL A 138 -7.96 -0.30 2.30
N ARG A 139 -7.45 0.26 1.19
CA ARG A 139 -6.24 1.09 1.19
C ARG A 139 -6.34 2.27 2.17
N SER A 140 -7.46 2.99 2.16
CA SER A 140 -7.71 4.12 3.08
C SER A 140 -7.75 3.65 4.54
N GLU A 141 -8.46 2.56 4.82
CA GLU A 141 -8.60 2.02 6.17
C GLU A 141 -7.28 1.49 6.73
N VAL A 142 -6.46 0.85 5.89
CA VAL A 142 -5.12 0.38 6.27
C VAL A 142 -4.18 1.54 6.56
N ALA A 143 -4.22 2.62 5.78
CA ALA A 143 -3.41 3.81 6.08
C ALA A 143 -3.75 4.40 7.45
N TYR A 144 -5.04 4.51 7.76
CA TYR A 144 -5.50 4.95 9.07
C TYR A 144 -5.05 3.99 10.19
N ALA A 145 -5.17 2.69 9.98
CA ALA A 145 -4.73 1.68 10.95
C ALA A 145 -3.23 1.78 11.26
N ILE A 146 -2.39 2.01 10.25
CA ILE A 146 -0.93 2.18 10.42
C ILE A 146 -0.63 3.42 11.28
N HIS A 147 -1.24 4.57 10.96
CA HIS A 147 -1.06 5.77 11.77
C HIS A 147 -1.53 5.56 13.21
N THR A 148 -2.66 4.89 13.42
CA THR A 148 -3.19 4.59 14.76
C THR A 148 -2.24 3.65 15.51
N PHE A 149 -1.74 2.60 14.89
CA PHE A 149 -0.80 1.66 15.48
C PHE A 149 0.44 2.34 16.07
N PHE A 150 1.06 3.20 15.31
CA PHE A 150 2.26 3.93 15.74
C PHE A 150 1.94 5.02 16.75
N HIS A 151 0.86 5.79 16.53
CA HIS A 151 0.46 6.86 17.44
C HIS A 151 0.15 6.35 18.85
N GLU A 152 -0.60 5.25 18.96
CA GLU A 152 -0.95 4.62 20.25
C GLU A 152 0.28 4.09 21.02
N ARG A 153 1.39 3.85 20.31
CA ARG A 153 2.68 3.40 20.87
C ARG A 153 3.68 4.53 21.11
N GLY A 154 3.25 5.78 20.92
CA GLY A 154 4.07 6.97 21.20
C GLY A 154 5.12 7.27 20.13
N PHE A 155 4.99 6.70 18.92
CA PHE A 155 5.88 7.04 17.81
C PHE A 155 5.57 8.42 17.25
N VAL A 156 6.62 9.13 16.84
CA VAL A 156 6.51 10.42 16.15
C VAL A 156 6.52 10.20 14.64
N TYR A 157 5.49 10.71 13.93
CA TYR A 157 5.45 10.71 12.48
C TYR A 157 6.37 11.80 11.93
N VAL A 158 7.31 11.44 11.06
CA VAL A 158 8.33 12.34 10.51
C VAL A 158 8.22 12.41 8.99
N HIS A 159 8.26 13.61 8.43
CA HIS A 159 8.45 13.83 7.00
C HIS A 159 9.94 13.89 6.68
N THR A 160 10.40 12.97 5.86
CA THR A 160 11.75 13.00 5.29
C THR A 160 11.70 13.60 3.88
N PRO A 161 12.82 14.19 3.39
CA PRO A 161 12.83 14.83 2.08
C PRO A 161 12.53 13.86 0.95
N LEU A 162 11.67 14.25 0.01
CA LEU A 162 11.44 13.50 -1.23
C LEU A 162 12.53 13.79 -2.28
N ILE A 163 13.14 14.97 -2.21
CA ILE A 163 14.29 15.35 -3.07
C ILE A 163 15.54 15.26 -2.21
N THR A 164 16.45 14.40 -2.58
CA THR A 164 17.66 14.11 -1.81
C THR A 164 18.92 14.17 -2.66
N GLY A 165 20.06 14.48 -2.04
CA GLY A 165 21.38 14.37 -2.64
C GLY A 165 22.10 13.07 -2.29
N SER A 166 21.50 12.19 -1.49
CA SER A 166 22.09 10.90 -1.05
C SER A 166 21.27 9.72 -1.56
N ASP A 167 21.94 8.59 -1.78
CA ASP A 167 21.32 7.32 -2.14
C ASP A 167 21.31 6.40 -0.91
N CYS A 168 20.14 6.11 -0.36
CA CYS A 168 20.00 5.28 0.83
C CYS A 168 20.45 3.85 0.59
N GLU A 169 20.18 3.29 -0.58
CA GLU A 169 20.53 1.88 -0.90
C GLU A 169 21.92 1.73 -1.53
N GLY A 170 22.53 2.84 -1.98
CA GLY A 170 23.88 2.87 -2.55
C GLY A 170 24.01 2.26 -3.95
N ALA A 171 22.93 1.85 -4.57
CA ALA A 171 22.88 1.26 -5.92
C ALA A 171 21.54 1.51 -6.63
N GLY A 172 20.72 2.42 -6.10
CA GLY A 172 19.38 2.68 -6.60
C GLY A 172 19.37 3.38 -7.96
N GLU A 173 18.59 2.89 -8.91
CA GLU A 173 18.23 3.65 -10.08
C GLU A 173 17.26 4.76 -9.65
N MET A 174 17.78 5.99 -9.49
CA MET A 174 17.03 7.13 -8.99
C MET A 174 16.58 8.04 -10.13
N PHE A 175 15.34 8.57 -10.01
CA PHE A 175 14.89 9.64 -10.87
C PHE A 175 15.63 10.94 -10.57
N ARG A 176 16.23 11.56 -11.59
CA ARG A 176 16.90 12.83 -11.46
C ARG A 176 15.89 13.98 -11.33
N VAL A 177 16.15 14.89 -10.37
CA VAL A 177 15.40 16.14 -10.22
C VAL A 177 16.31 17.28 -10.64
N THR A 178 15.92 18.03 -11.67
CA THR A 178 16.69 19.18 -12.21
C THR A 178 15.77 20.21 -12.82
N THR A 179 16.19 21.48 -12.77
CA THR A 179 15.55 22.60 -13.47
C THR A 179 16.35 23.06 -14.69
N MET A 180 17.48 22.42 -14.98
CA MET A 180 18.31 22.74 -16.14
C MET A 180 17.63 22.34 -17.46
N ASP A 181 17.90 23.09 -18.51
CA ASP A 181 17.57 22.66 -19.87
C ASP A 181 18.50 21.53 -20.30
N MET A 182 17.97 20.31 -20.37
CA MET A 182 18.72 19.11 -20.74
C MET A 182 19.14 19.08 -22.21
N THR A 183 18.64 20.01 -23.05
CA THR A 183 19.10 20.16 -24.43
C THR A 183 20.39 20.98 -24.54
N ASN A 184 20.68 21.80 -23.52
CA ASN A 184 21.89 22.61 -23.45
C ASN A 184 22.30 22.86 -21.97
N PRO A 185 22.70 21.79 -21.24
CA PRO A 185 23.06 21.93 -19.85
C PRO A 185 24.38 22.69 -19.70
N PRO A 186 24.56 23.46 -18.61
CA PRO A 186 25.87 24.07 -18.30
C PRO A 186 26.91 22.96 -18.09
N MET A 187 28.13 23.19 -18.61
CA MET A 187 29.22 22.23 -18.58
C MET A 187 30.40 22.73 -17.80
N THR A 188 31.08 21.85 -17.09
CA THR A 188 32.39 22.09 -16.47
C THR A 188 33.49 22.07 -17.54
N GLU A 189 34.70 22.54 -17.18
CA GLU A 189 35.87 22.56 -18.10
C GLU A 189 36.27 21.12 -18.56
N ASP A 190 36.01 20.10 -17.75
CA ASP A 190 36.28 18.69 -18.09
C ASP A 190 35.13 18.00 -18.84
N GLY A 191 34.12 18.77 -19.29
CA GLY A 191 33.04 18.30 -20.16
C GLY A 191 31.93 17.51 -19.44
N LYS A 192 31.80 17.65 -18.13
CA LYS A 192 30.69 17.10 -17.35
C LYS A 192 29.60 18.16 -17.12
N ILE A 193 28.39 17.72 -16.75
CA ILE A 193 27.31 18.64 -16.35
C ILE A 193 27.75 19.38 -15.08
N ASP A 194 27.68 20.70 -15.10
CA ASP A 194 27.96 21.57 -13.93
C ASP A 194 26.72 21.70 -13.05
N TRP A 195 26.53 20.73 -12.16
CA TRP A 195 25.42 20.67 -11.20
C TRP A 195 25.42 21.83 -10.18
N SER A 196 26.53 22.59 -10.06
CA SER A 196 26.58 23.79 -9.19
C SER A 196 25.65 24.90 -9.67
N GLN A 197 25.26 24.86 -10.94
CA GLN A 197 24.34 25.81 -11.56
C GLN A 197 22.88 25.37 -11.53
N ASP A 198 22.59 24.15 -11.02
CA ASP A 198 21.21 23.70 -10.84
C ASP A 198 20.56 24.32 -9.59
N PHE A 199 19.25 24.17 -9.46
CA PHE A 199 18.44 24.81 -8.41
C PHE A 199 18.99 24.60 -6.99
N PHE A 200 19.44 23.38 -6.66
CA PHE A 200 20.00 23.04 -5.35
C PHE A 200 21.53 23.21 -5.26
N GLY A 201 22.19 23.68 -6.29
CA GLY A 201 23.65 23.81 -6.36
C GLY A 201 24.39 22.45 -6.33
N LYS A 202 23.71 21.37 -6.56
CA LYS A 202 24.24 20.00 -6.65
C LYS A 202 23.25 19.06 -7.35
N SER A 203 23.74 17.91 -7.77
CA SER A 203 22.88 16.84 -8.29
C SER A 203 21.90 16.33 -7.25
N THR A 204 20.61 16.26 -7.58
CA THR A 204 19.55 15.76 -6.70
C THR A 204 18.66 14.76 -7.41
N ASN A 205 17.99 13.90 -6.61
CA ASN A 205 17.15 12.83 -7.09
C ASN A 205 15.87 12.72 -6.25
N LEU A 206 14.88 12.00 -6.74
CA LEU A 206 13.77 11.53 -5.91
C LEU A 206 14.26 10.39 -5.01
N THR A 207 13.84 10.38 -3.76
CA THR A 207 14.28 9.41 -2.75
C THR A 207 13.80 7.99 -3.04
N VAL A 208 14.62 7.01 -2.68
CA VAL A 208 14.26 5.58 -2.67
C VAL A 208 13.81 5.09 -1.28
N SER A 209 14.06 5.87 -0.21
CA SER A 209 13.71 5.57 1.18
C SER A 209 13.89 6.81 2.06
N GLY A 210 13.08 6.94 3.10
CA GLY A 210 13.24 7.95 4.13
C GLY A 210 14.07 7.50 5.33
N GLN A 211 14.69 6.32 5.28
CA GLN A 211 15.35 5.68 6.40
C GLN A 211 16.48 6.51 6.99
N LEU A 212 17.47 6.92 6.17
CA LEU A 212 18.68 7.58 6.69
C LEU A 212 18.35 8.87 7.44
N GLU A 213 17.49 9.70 6.88
CA GLU A 213 17.00 10.92 7.53
C GLU A 213 16.11 10.58 8.73
N GLY A 214 15.32 9.50 8.66
CA GLY A 214 14.52 8.98 9.77
C GLY A 214 15.36 8.59 10.98
N GLU A 215 16.50 7.92 10.78
CA GLU A 215 17.44 7.56 11.85
C GLU A 215 17.92 8.80 12.63
N THR A 216 18.07 9.96 11.97
CA THR A 216 18.48 11.20 12.65
C THR A 216 17.43 11.64 13.69
N TYR A 217 16.16 11.48 13.37
CA TYR A 217 15.05 11.81 14.27
C TYR A 217 14.85 10.75 15.35
N ALA A 218 15.11 9.46 15.05
CA ALA A 218 15.10 8.40 16.05
C ALA A 218 16.15 8.65 17.13
N MET A 219 17.32 9.20 16.80
CA MET A 219 18.35 9.61 17.77
C MET A 219 17.94 10.79 18.67
N ALA A 220 16.80 11.43 18.40
CA ALA A 220 16.28 12.53 19.22
C ALA A 220 14.94 12.17 19.92
N TYR A 221 14.05 11.46 19.23
CA TYR A 221 12.70 11.13 19.72
C TYR A 221 12.55 9.68 20.20
N GLY A 222 13.56 8.83 19.99
CA GLY A 222 13.53 7.42 20.34
C GLY A 222 12.80 6.57 19.31
N ASN A 223 11.49 6.78 19.16
CA ASN A 223 10.67 6.01 18.23
C ASN A 223 10.01 6.93 17.21
N ILE A 224 10.30 6.72 15.94
CA ILE A 224 9.70 7.46 14.82
C ILE A 224 9.20 6.52 13.74
N TYR A 225 8.42 7.04 12.82
CA TYR A 225 8.14 6.38 11.55
C TYR A 225 7.97 7.39 10.43
N THR A 226 8.35 6.98 9.22
CA THR A 226 7.94 7.64 7.99
C THR A 226 6.76 6.89 7.38
N PHE A 227 5.90 7.57 6.65
CA PHE A 227 4.90 7.00 5.79
C PHE A 227 4.72 7.93 4.60
N GLY A 228 5.41 7.65 3.53
CA GLY A 228 5.50 8.56 2.39
C GLY A 228 5.87 7.89 1.08
N PRO A 229 5.79 8.65 -0.02
CA PRO A 229 6.14 8.17 -1.34
C PRO A 229 7.65 7.94 -1.47
N THR A 230 7.99 6.88 -2.18
CA THR A 230 9.34 6.52 -2.61
C THR A 230 9.35 6.22 -4.10
N PHE A 231 10.51 6.34 -4.73
CA PHE A 231 10.63 6.31 -6.18
C PHE A 231 11.80 5.42 -6.60
N ARG A 232 11.56 4.54 -7.58
CA ARG A 232 12.61 3.70 -8.17
C ARG A 232 12.50 3.73 -9.69
N ALA A 233 13.60 4.09 -10.37
CA ALA A 233 13.66 4.20 -11.82
C ALA A 233 14.01 2.87 -12.52
N GLU A 234 13.88 1.75 -11.81
CA GLU A 234 14.16 0.41 -12.33
C GLU A 234 13.32 0.11 -13.58
N ASN A 235 13.98 -0.31 -14.65
CA ASN A 235 13.31 -0.74 -15.87
C ASN A 235 12.71 -2.16 -15.71
N SER A 236 11.78 -2.31 -14.76
CA SER A 236 11.12 -3.56 -14.43
C SER A 236 9.61 -3.48 -14.72
N ASN A 237 9.11 -4.39 -15.55
CA ASN A 237 7.70 -4.44 -15.95
C ASN A 237 6.97 -5.66 -15.37
N THR A 238 7.17 -5.93 -14.07
CA THR A 238 6.51 -7.03 -13.38
C THR A 238 5.20 -6.57 -12.70
N ALA A 239 4.43 -7.52 -12.20
CA ALA A 239 3.21 -7.26 -11.42
C ALA A 239 3.49 -6.66 -10.02
N ARG A 240 4.75 -6.59 -9.59
CA ARG A 240 5.16 -6.17 -8.24
C ARG A 240 5.98 -4.87 -8.23
N HIS A 241 6.29 -4.30 -9.39
CA HIS A 241 7.09 -3.08 -9.50
C HIS A 241 6.25 -1.91 -10.01
N ALA A 242 6.41 -0.78 -9.34
CA ALA A 242 5.93 0.54 -9.74
C ALA A 242 7.06 1.54 -9.51
N ALA A 243 7.11 2.59 -10.33
CA ALA A 243 8.13 3.63 -10.22
C ALA A 243 7.88 4.58 -9.05
N GLU A 244 6.64 4.69 -8.59
CA GLU A 244 6.20 5.44 -7.42
C GLU A 244 5.32 4.54 -6.56
N PHE A 245 5.66 4.42 -5.28
CA PHE A 245 4.93 3.63 -4.29
C PHE A 245 5.16 4.23 -2.89
N TRP A 246 4.46 3.73 -1.86
CA TRP A 246 4.59 4.27 -0.51
C TRP A 246 5.28 3.28 0.41
N MET A 247 6.16 3.79 1.28
CA MET A 247 6.84 3.00 2.30
C MET A 247 6.42 3.44 3.69
N ILE A 248 6.33 2.46 4.59
CA ILE A 248 6.23 2.66 6.03
C ILE A 248 7.55 2.22 6.62
N GLU A 249 8.27 3.13 7.26
CA GLU A 249 9.64 2.91 7.72
C GLU A 249 9.79 3.42 9.15
N PRO A 250 9.49 2.59 10.18
CA PRO A 250 9.80 2.91 11.57
C PRO A 250 11.29 2.77 11.86
N GLU A 251 11.80 3.62 12.76
CA GLU A 251 13.13 3.54 13.34
C GLU A 251 13.01 3.65 14.86
N ILE A 252 13.59 2.69 15.58
CA ILE A 252 13.52 2.57 17.03
C ILE A 252 14.91 2.60 17.66
N ALA A 253 15.16 3.59 18.51
CA ALA A 253 16.43 3.70 19.25
C ALA A 253 16.45 2.77 20.47
N PHE A 254 17.65 2.40 20.91
CA PHE A 254 17.91 1.46 22.00
C PHE A 254 17.35 0.05 21.79
N ALA A 255 17.06 -0.30 20.55
CA ALA A 255 16.46 -1.55 20.12
C ALA A 255 17.45 -2.41 19.30
N ASP A 256 17.28 -3.71 19.39
CA ASP A 256 18.02 -4.68 18.56
C ASP A 256 17.11 -5.35 17.51
N LEU A 257 17.66 -6.31 16.78
CA LEU A 257 16.92 -7.04 15.73
C LEU A 257 15.68 -7.77 16.28
N ASN A 258 15.71 -8.25 17.53
CA ASN A 258 14.55 -8.95 18.10
C ASN A 258 13.39 -7.98 18.39
N ASP A 259 13.72 -6.79 18.90
CA ASP A 259 12.75 -5.73 19.13
C ASP A 259 12.08 -5.30 17.80
N ASP A 260 12.89 -5.21 16.74
CA ASP A 260 12.44 -4.85 15.40
C ASP A 260 11.50 -5.90 14.79
N MET A 261 11.87 -7.19 14.88
CA MET A 261 11.01 -8.31 14.47
C MET A 261 9.68 -8.31 15.22
N GLN A 262 9.68 -8.06 16.53
CA GLN A 262 8.45 -8.02 17.32
C GLN A 262 7.54 -6.86 16.90
N LEU A 263 8.11 -5.66 16.70
CA LEU A 263 7.35 -4.49 16.24
C LEU A 263 6.74 -4.73 14.86
N ALA A 264 7.51 -5.31 13.93
CA ALA A 264 7.06 -5.66 12.58
C ALA A 264 5.88 -6.64 12.62
N TRP A 265 5.99 -7.68 13.44
CA TRP A 265 4.93 -8.67 13.59
C TRP A 265 3.67 -8.11 14.22
N ASP A 266 3.81 -7.32 15.30
CA ASP A 266 2.69 -6.66 15.97
C ASP A 266 1.92 -5.75 15.02
N MET A 267 2.64 -5.00 14.15
CA MET A 267 2.02 -4.14 13.14
C MET A 267 1.23 -4.95 12.11
N ILE A 268 1.79 -6.01 11.57
CA ILE A 268 1.09 -6.86 10.58
C ILE A 268 -0.18 -7.46 11.20
N GLN A 269 -0.07 -8.01 12.41
CA GLN A 269 -1.26 -8.55 13.10
C GLN A 269 -2.31 -7.48 13.39
N TYR A 270 -1.89 -6.29 13.80
CA TYR A 270 -2.79 -5.16 14.05
C TYR A 270 -3.55 -4.77 12.80
N ILE A 271 -2.85 -4.59 11.68
CA ILE A 271 -3.45 -4.23 10.39
C ILE A 271 -4.48 -5.29 9.96
N ILE A 272 -4.13 -6.57 10.02
CA ILE A 272 -5.01 -7.66 9.60
C ILE A 272 -6.27 -7.68 10.48
N LYS A 273 -6.13 -7.62 11.81
CA LYS A 273 -7.27 -7.60 12.74
C LYS A 273 -8.16 -6.39 12.51
N HIS A 274 -7.55 -5.22 12.24
CA HIS A 274 -8.28 -3.98 11.96
C HIS A 274 -9.12 -4.10 10.68
N VAL A 275 -8.55 -4.63 9.61
CA VAL A 275 -9.25 -4.80 8.31
C VAL A 275 -10.34 -5.88 8.41
N LEU A 276 -10.08 -7.00 9.07
CA LEU A 276 -11.09 -8.04 9.33
C LEU A 276 -12.31 -7.49 10.08
N LYS A 277 -12.10 -6.54 10.98
CA LYS A 277 -13.16 -5.89 11.75
C LYS A 277 -13.93 -4.84 10.93
N ASN A 278 -13.22 -3.97 10.23
CA ASN A 278 -13.78 -2.73 9.67
C ASN A 278 -14.14 -2.83 8.18
N CYS A 279 -13.58 -3.80 7.42
CA CYS A 279 -13.78 -3.96 5.98
C CYS A 279 -14.49 -5.27 5.60
N GLN A 280 -15.45 -5.72 6.41
CA GLN A 280 -16.08 -7.04 6.23
C GLN A 280 -16.76 -7.22 4.86
N ARG A 281 -17.40 -6.16 4.34
CA ARG A 281 -18.11 -6.22 3.04
C ARG A 281 -17.14 -6.29 1.88
N GLU A 282 -16.09 -5.48 1.93
CA GLU A 282 -15.00 -5.47 0.94
C GLU A 282 -14.27 -6.81 0.93
N LEU A 283 -13.92 -7.34 2.10
CA LEU A 283 -13.26 -8.65 2.22
C LEU A 283 -14.14 -9.80 1.74
N THR A 284 -15.44 -9.76 2.02
CA THR A 284 -16.40 -10.75 1.48
C THR A 284 -16.45 -10.69 -0.04
N PHE A 285 -16.41 -9.49 -0.61
CA PHE A 285 -16.33 -9.30 -2.06
C PHE A 285 -15.03 -9.89 -2.62
N PHE A 286 -13.88 -9.58 -2.05
CA PHE A 286 -12.59 -10.12 -2.51
C PHE A 286 -12.55 -11.64 -2.41
N ASN A 287 -12.99 -12.21 -1.27
CA ASN A 287 -13.03 -13.65 -1.08
C ASN A 287 -13.93 -14.37 -2.10
N SER A 288 -15.00 -13.71 -2.55
CA SER A 288 -15.93 -14.29 -3.52
C SER A 288 -15.48 -14.15 -4.97
N PHE A 289 -14.80 -13.06 -5.33
CA PHE A 289 -14.59 -12.67 -6.73
C PHE A 289 -13.12 -12.50 -7.14
N VAL A 290 -12.20 -12.40 -6.18
CA VAL A 290 -10.77 -12.15 -6.44
C VAL A 290 -9.91 -13.33 -5.97
N ASP A 291 -10.01 -13.70 -4.69
CA ASP A 291 -9.19 -14.76 -4.07
C ASP A 291 -10.02 -15.57 -3.08
N LYS A 292 -10.45 -16.76 -3.48
CA LYS A 292 -11.36 -17.61 -2.72
C LYS A 292 -10.79 -18.18 -1.40
N GLY A 293 -9.55 -17.97 -1.08
CA GLY A 293 -8.94 -18.40 0.18
C GLY A 293 -8.59 -17.21 1.10
N LEU A 294 -8.95 -16.01 0.70
CA LEU A 294 -8.48 -14.78 1.36
C LEU A 294 -8.88 -14.71 2.83
N LEU A 295 -10.14 -14.89 3.14
CA LEU A 295 -10.65 -14.76 4.52
C LEU A 295 -10.05 -15.83 5.45
N GLU A 296 -9.92 -17.06 4.98
CA GLU A 296 -9.29 -18.14 5.74
C GLU A 296 -7.83 -17.81 6.04
N ARG A 297 -7.06 -17.41 5.03
CA ARG A 297 -5.66 -17.01 5.17
C ARG A 297 -5.49 -15.85 6.14
N LEU A 298 -6.29 -14.79 6.03
CA LEU A 298 -6.20 -13.63 6.92
C LEU A 298 -6.57 -13.97 8.36
N ASN A 299 -7.60 -14.80 8.61
CA ASN A 299 -7.98 -15.23 9.94
C ASN A 299 -6.91 -16.13 10.57
N THR A 300 -6.31 -17.03 9.80
CA THR A 300 -5.19 -17.86 10.25
C THR A 300 -4.00 -16.98 10.66
N LEU A 301 -3.62 -16.03 9.81
CA LEU A 301 -2.47 -15.14 10.07
C LEU A 301 -2.70 -14.23 11.28
N ALA A 302 -3.93 -13.73 11.48
CA ALA A 302 -4.29 -12.91 12.63
C ALA A 302 -4.09 -13.61 13.98
N GLN A 303 -4.00 -14.93 14.00
CA GLN A 303 -3.87 -15.78 15.19
C GLN A 303 -2.55 -16.57 15.22
N SER A 304 -1.76 -16.54 14.14
CA SER A 304 -0.53 -17.32 14.06
C SER A 304 0.59 -16.66 14.86
N GLU A 305 1.56 -17.49 15.22
CA GLU A 305 2.90 -17.07 15.63
C GLU A 305 3.84 -17.13 14.41
N TYR A 306 4.99 -16.49 14.50
CA TYR A 306 6.04 -16.61 13.49
C TYR A 306 7.13 -17.61 13.91
N LYS A 307 7.88 -18.10 12.93
CA LYS A 307 9.14 -18.81 13.15
C LYS A 307 10.32 -17.92 12.75
N ARG A 308 11.47 -18.19 13.32
CA ARG A 308 12.73 -17.57 12.94
C ARG A 308 13.69 -18.64 12.42
N VAL A 309 14.41 -18.33 11.36
CA VAL A 309 15.45 -19.14 10.76
C VAL A 309 16.56 -18.22 10.28
N THR A 310 17.82 -18.62 10.42
CA THR A 310 18.93 -17.88 9.81
C THR A 310 18.94 -18.11 8.29
N TYR A 311 19.49 -17.16 7.55
CA TYR A 311 19.67 -17.31 6.10
C TYR A 311 20.50 -18.59 5.77
N THR A 312 21.53 -18.88 6.53
CA THR A 312 22.35 -20.10 6.36
C THR A 312 21.51 -21.37 6.51
N GLU A 313 20.70 -21.47 7.57
CA GLU A 313 19.78 -22.61 7.77
C GLU A 313 18.71 -22.68 6.68
N ALA A 314 18.17 -21.52 6.25
CA ALA A 314 17.19 -21.47 5.17
C ALA A 314 17.77 -22.02 3.86
N VAL A 315 18.98 -21.60 3.48
CA VAL A 315 19.70 -22.12 2.30
C VAL A 315 19.94 -23.63 2.41
N GLU A 316 20.31 -24.14 3.58
CA GLU A 316 20.49 -25.59 3.81
C GLU A 316 19.16 -26.35 3.64
N LEU A 317 18.07 -25.86 4.22
CA LEU A 317 16.73 -26.46 4.10
C LEU A 317 16.29 -26.51 2.64
N LEU A 318 16.42 -25.40 1.91
CA LEU A 318 16.07 -25.31 0.50
C LEU A 318 16.91 -26.24 -0.37
N SER A 319 18.24 -26.28 -0.15
CA SER A 319 19.15 -27.13 -0.91
C SER A 319 18.90 -28.63 -0.70
N LYS A 320 18.43 -29.02 0.49
CA LYS A 320 18.10 -30.41 0.83
C LYS A 320 16.65 -30.80 0.50
N SER A 321 15.83 -29.85 0.04
CA SER A 321 14.39 -30.06 -0.15
C SER A 321 14.02 -31.03 -1.28
N GLY A 322 14.89 -31.18 -2.27
CA GLY A 322 14.59 -31.93 -3.50
C GLY A 322 13.61 -31.25 -4.44
N ALA A 323 13.19 -29.99 -4.14
CA ALA A 323 12.30 -29.22 -5.01
C ALA A 323 13.06 -28.72 -6.26
N ASP A 324 12.38 -28.69 -7.38
CA ASP A 324 12.90 -28.18 -8.65
C ASP A 324 12.64 -26.67 -8.73
N PHE A 325 13.57 -25.88 -8.19
CA PHE A 325 13.50 -24.42 -8.23
C PHE A 325 14.02 -23.88 -9.57
N LYS A 326 13.33 -22.86 -10.08
CA LYS A 326 13.75 -22.15 -11.30
C LYS A 326 15.08 -21.43 -11.12
N TYR A 327 15.34 -20.92 -9.92
CA TYR A 327 16.56 -20.21 -9.56
C TYR A 327 17.42 -21.06 -8.63
N PRO A 328 18.75 -21.05 -8.79
CA PRO A 328 19.63 -21.85 -7.96
C PRO A 328 19.61 -21.38 -6.50
N VAL A 329 19.72 -22.32 -5.58
CA VAL A 329 19.88 -22.04 -4.14
C VAL A 329 21.34 -22.20 -3.78
N ALA A 330 22.01 -21.11 -3.43
CA ALA A 330 23.38 -21.10 -2.96
C ALA A 330 23.60 -20.02 -1.90
N TRP A 331 24.52 -20.26 -0.98
CA TRP A 331 24.87 -19.24 0.02
C TRP A 331 25.51 -18.02 -0.67
N GLY A 332 25.06 -16.81 -0.29
CA GLY A 332 25.47 -15.56 -0.91
C GLY A 332 24.57 -15.10 -2.08
N CYS A 333 23.55 -15.88 -2.45
CA CYS A 333 22.54 -15.48 -3.45
C CYS A 333 21.27 -14.94 -2.79
N ASP A 334 20.60 -13.99 -3.43
CA ASP A 334 19.29 -13.53 -2.98
C ASP A 334 18.25 -14.65 -3.04
N LEU A 335 17.47 -14.80 -1.97
CA LEU A 335 16.30 -15.68 -2.00
C LEU A 335 15.27 -15.11 -2.95
N GLN A 336 14.75 -15.97 -3.82
CA GLN A 336 13.69 -15.61 -4.75
C GLN A 336 12.32 -15.96 -4.16
N THR A 337 11.27 -15.33 -4.64
CA THR A 337 9.88 -15.56 -4.15
C THR A 337 9.50 -17.04 -4.07
N GLU A 338 9.99 -17.90 -4.98
CA GLU A 338 9.72 -19.34 -4.91
C GLU A 338 10.36 -20.00 -3.69
N HIS A 339 11.58 -19.56 -3.31
CA HIS A 339 12.28 -20.01 -2.11
C HIS A 339 11.58 -19.57 -0.83
N GLU A 340 11.17 -18.30 -0.78
CA GLU A 340 10.47 -17.68 0.34
C GLU A 340 9.11 -18.35 0.59
N ARG A 341 8.36 -18.60 -0.47
CA ARG A 341 7.08 -19.31 -0.40
C ARG A 341 7.28 -20.77 0.01
N TYR A 342 8.31 -21.44 -0.47
CA TYR A 342 8.60 -22.79 -0.07
C TYR A 342 8.88 -22.90 1.44
N LEU A 343 9.64 -21.96 2.01
CA LEU A 343 9.87 -21.87 3.45
C LEU A 343 8.57 -21.68 4.23
N THR A 344 7.74 -20.74 3.83
CA THR A 344 6.50 -20.41 4.55
C THR A 344 5.37 -21.44 4.35
N GLU A 345 5.28 -22.05 3.15
CA GLU A 345 4.14 -22.92 2.80
C GLU A 345 4.45 -24.41 2.97
N GLN A 346 5.68 -24.84 2.70
CA GLN A 346 6.04 -26.26 2.70
C GLN A 346 6.86 -26.68 3.93
N VAL A 347 7.75 -25.80 4.42
CA VAL A 347 8.63 -26.13 5.55
C VAL A 347 7.96 -25.83 6.89
N TYR A 348 7.47 -24.59 7.08
CA TYR A 348 6.99 -24.12 8.37
C TYR A 348 5.47 -24.03 8.48
N GLY A 349 4.74 -23.85 7.40
CA GLY A 349 3.29 -23.68 7.39
C GLY A 349 2.81 -22.38 8.07
N CYS A 350 3.68 -21.41 8.28
CA CYS A 350 3.41 -20.16 8.99
C CYS A 350 4.34 -19.04 8.52
N PRO A 351 4.16 -17.78 8.98
CA PRO A 351 5.11 -16.69 8.74
C PRO A 351 6.50 -16.99 9.28
N VAL A 352 7.52 -16.55 8.56
CA VAL A 352 8.92 -16.84 8.90
C VAL A 352 9.76 -15.57 8.81
N PHE A 353 10.49 -15.24 9.86
CA PHE A 353 11.61 -14.31 9.76
C PHE A 353 12.85 -15.06 9.33
N VAL A 354 13.43 -14.66 8.22
CA VAL A 354 14.79 -15.06 7.81
C VAL A 354 15.74 -13.97 8.27
N THR A 355 16.82 -14.35 9.00
CA THR A 355 17.74 -13.39 9.60
C THR A 355 19.19 -13.71 9.26
N ASP A 356 20.08 -12.78 9.56
CA ASP A 356 21.54 -12.99 9.48
C ASP A 356 22.01 -13.31 8.05
N TYR A 357 21.70 -12.40 7.14
CA TYR A 357 22.05 -12.48 5.72
C TYR A 357 23.53 -12.22 5.47
N PRO A 358 24.11 -12.78 4.39
CA PRO A 358 25.47 -12.42 3.95
C PRO A 358 25.61 -10.90 3.73
N LYS A 359 26.71 -10.32 4.21
CA LYS A 359 26.95 -8.88 4.11
C LYS A 359 27.07 -8.36 2.67
N GLU A 360 27.47 -9.22 1.74
CA GLU A 360 27.69 -8.88 0.33
C GLU A 360 26.40 -8.57 -0.43
N ILE A 361 25.26 -9.09 0.04
CA ILE A 361 23.96 -8.90 -0.60
C ILE A 361 23.04 -7.95 0.18
N LYS A 362 23.56 -7.27 1.19
CA LYS A 362 22.80 -6.33 2.04
C LYS A 362 23.50 -4.97 2.14
N SER A 363 22.75 -3.93 2.43
CA SER A 363 23.20 -2.54 2.44
C SER A 363 24.23 -2.24 3.53
N PHE A 364 25.02 -1.19 3.30
CA PHE A 364 26.15 -0.78 4.12
C PHE A 364 25.81 -0.42 5.57
N TYR A 365 24.59 0.06 5.80
CA TYR A 365 24.13 0.54 7.11
C TYR A 365 23.69 -0.58 8.06
N MET A 366 23.60 -1.82 7.59
CA MET A 366 23.17 -2.94 8.42
C MET A 366 24.31 -3.40 9.34
N ARG A 367 23.97 -3.67 10.62
CA ARG A 367 24.94 -4.05 11.64
C ARG A 367 25.66 -5.34 11.27
N LEU A 368 26.99 -5.28 11.16
CA LEU A 368 27.83 -6.46 10.94
C LEU A 368 27.83 -7.35 12.19
N ASN A 369 27.50 -8.63 12.04
CA ASN A 369 27.54 -9.63 13.10
C ASN A 369 28.98 -9.97 13.49
N ASP A 370 29.15 -10.57 14.65
CA ASP A 370 30.48 -10.88 15.22
C ASP A 370 31.26 -11.92 14.41
N ASP A 371 30.57 -12.65 13.50
CA ASP A 371 31.19 -13.58 12.56
C ASP A 371 31.97 -12.89 11.42
N GLY A 372 31.75 -11.57 11.24
CA GLY A 372 32.35 -10.76 10.18
C GLY A 372 31.86 -11.08 8.76
N LYS A 373 30.87 -11.96 8.62
CA LYS A 373 30.32 -12.45 7.32
C LYS A 373 28.87 -12.11 7.10
N THR A 374 28.09 -12.05 8.17
CA THR A 374 26.66 -11.80 8.11
C THR A 374 26.32 -10.46 8.74
N VAL A 375 25.14 -9.93 8.42
CA VAL A 375 24.57 -8.73 9.01
C VAL A 375 23.26 -9.03 9.72
N ALA A 376 22.94 -8.28 10.76
CA ALA A 376 21.71 -8.38 11.53
C ALA A 376 20.51 -7.82 10.72
N ALA A 377 20.28 -8.40 9.57
CA ALA A 377 19.13 -8.16 8.71
C ALA A 377 18.01 -9.14 9.02
N MET A 378 16.79 -8.75 8.68
CA MET A 378 15.60 -9.60 8.72
C MET A 378 14.72 -9.38 7.51
N ASP A 379 14.14 -10.44 6.98
CA ASP A 379 13.00 -10.37 6.04
C ASP A 379 11.84 -11.17 6.63
N LEU A 380 10.66 -10.54 6.77
CA LEU A 380 9.44 -11.24 7.15
C LEU A 380 8.77 -11.81 5.90
N LEU A 381 8.70 -13.12 5.85
CA LEU A 381 8.04 -13.88 4.79
C LEU A 381 6.65 -14.32 5.24
N VAL A 382 5.65 -14.17 4.35
CA VAL A 382 4.29 -14.64 4.60
C VAL A 382 3.81 -15.59 3.51
N PRO A 383 2.97 -16.58 3.84
CA PRO A 383 2.40 -17.52 2.86
C PRO A 383 1.66 -16.78 1.74
N GLY A 384 1.81 -17.22 0.51
CA GLY A 384 1.15 -16.66 -0.68
C GLY A 384 1.87 -15.50 -1.36
N VAL A 385 2.78 -14.79 -0.66
CA VAL A 385 3.48 -13.61 -1.19
C VAL A 385 5.01 -13.76 -1.14
N GLY A 386 5.57 -14.31 -0.08
CA GLY A 386 6.99 -14.25 0.24
C GLY A 386 7.29 -13.04 1.12
N GLU A 387 8.40 -12.34 0.86
CA GLU A 387 8.82 -11.16 1.63
C GLU A 387 7.76 -10.04 1.58
N ILE A 388 7.38 -9.56 2.78
CA ILE A 388 6.47 -8.43 2.96
C ILE A 388 7.12 -7.25 3.70
N ILE A 389 8.07 -7.53 4.58
CA ILE A 389 8.88 -6.54 5.32
C ILE A 389 10.35 -6.94 5.20
N GLY A 390 11.21 -5.96 4.95
CA GLY A 390 12.65 -6.08 5.10
C GLY A 390 13.16 -5.07 6.14
N GLY A 391 14.10 -5.46 6.99
CA GLY A 391 14.62 -4.60 8.05
C GLY A 391 15.99 -5.03 8.57
N SER A 392 16.52 -4.27 9.53
CA SER A 392 17.77 -4.61 10.19
C SER A 392 17.99 -3.83 11.47
N GLN A 393 18.82 -4.36 12.34
CA GLN A 393 19.56 -3.51 13.26
C GLN A 393 20.57 -2.68 12.46
N ARG A 394 20.71 -1.40 12.82
CA ARG A 394 21.58 -0.46 12.12
C ARG A 394 22.99 -0.51 12.70
N GLU A 395 24.02 -0.22 11.89
CA GLU A 395 25.41 -0.18 12.37
C GLU A 395 25.65 1.08 13.21
N GLU A 396 25.85 0.89 14.50
CA GLU A 396 26.11 1.96 15.46
C GLU A 396 27.60 2.24 15.66
N ARG A 397 28.48 1.31 15.28
CA ARG A 397 29.94 1.42 15.44
C ARG A 397 30.52 2.20 14.27
N LEU A 398 31.12 3.37 14.58
CA LEU A 398 31.61 4.31 13.57
C LEU A 398 32.69 3.70 12.65
N ASP A 399 33.64 3.00 13.22
CA ASP A 399 34.73 2.36 12.50
C ASP A 399 34.22 1.28 11.52
N VAL A 400 33.32 0.43 11.99
CA VAL A 400 32.71 -0.63 11.16
C VAL A 400 31.83 -0.03 10.06
N LEU A 401 31.06 1.03 10.35
CA LEU A 401 30.27 1.72 9.34
C LEU A 401 31.16 2.27 8.21
N LEU A 402 32.28 2.91 8.56
CA LEU A 402 33.22 3.46 7.57
C LEU A 402 33.88 2.35 6.73
N GLU A 403 34.22 1.23 7.34
CA GLU A 403 34.73 0.04 6.61
C GLU A 403 33.67 -0.49 5.63
N ARG A 404 32.40 -0.63 6.07
CA ARG A 404 31.32 -1.08 5.21
C ARG A 404 31.04 -0.12 4.05
N MET A 405 31.09 1.19 4.31
CA MET A 405 30.96 2.21 3.24
C MET A 405 32.09 2.06 2.21
N ALA A 406 33.33 1.84 2.66
CA ALA A 406 34.47 1.61 1.77
C ALA A 406 34.29 0.33 0.94
N GLU A 407 33.85 -0.79 1.54
CA GLU A 407 33.54 -2.04 0.83
C GLU A 407 32.48 -1.84 -0.26
N CYS A 408 31.49 -0.94 -0.02
CA CYS A 408 30.42 -0.60 -0.96
C CYS A 408 30.83 0.53 -1.94
N ASN A 409 32.06 1.00 -1.94
CA ASN A 409 32.55 2.14 -2.75
C ASN A 409 31.79 3.44 -2.53
N LEU A 410 31.27 3.69 -1.33
CA LEU A 410 30.59 4.91 -0.95
C LEU A 410 31.58 5.92 -0.35
N ASN A 411 31.43 7.20 -0.72
CA ASN A 411 32.23 8.27 -0.14
C ASN A 411 31.57 8.78 1.14
N PRO A 412 32.20 8.66 2.34
CA PRO A 412 31.62 9.15 3.59
C PRO A 412 31.30 10.65 3.62
N GLU A 413 31.93 11.48 2.80
CA GLU A 413 31.66 12.91 2.72
C GLU A 413 30.24 13.21 2.16
N ASP A 414 29.72 12.33 1.32
CA ASP A 414 28.36 12.46 0.79
C ASP A 414 27.29 12.12 1.85
N TYR A 415 27.72 11.43 2.92
CA TYR A 415 26.90 11.00 4.06
C TYR A 415 27.42 11.56 5.39
N TRP A 416 28.15 12.68 5.39
CA TRP A 416 28.84 13.23 6.56
C TRP A 416 27.91 13.39 7.77
N TRP A 417 26.67 13.82 7.56
CA TRP A 417 25.65 14.00 8.59
C TRP A 417 25.20 12.66 9.20
N TYR A 418 25.09 11.62 8.40
CA TYR A 418 24.73 10.27 8.82
C TYR A 418 25.90 9.62 9.61
N VAL A 419 27.12 9.77 9.15
CA VAL A 419 28.33 9.36 9.85
C VAL A 419 28.47 10.06 11.21
N ASN A 420 28.14 11.36 11.28
CA ASN A 420 28.22 12.14 12.51
C ASN A 420 27.22 11.69 13.58
N LEU A 421 26.10 11.03 13.23
CA LEU A 421 25.20 10.43 14.23
C LEU A 421 25.92 9.44 15.14
N ARG A 422 26.90 8.71 14.61
CA ARG A 422 27.69 7.75 15.41
C ARG A 422 28.70 8.43 16.34
N LYS A 423 29.01 9.70 16.10
CA LYS A 423 29.92 10.50 16.94
C LYS A 423 29.20 11.23 18.07
N TYR A 424 27.92 11.56 17.89
CA TYR A 424 27.17 12.45 18.77
C TYR A 424 26.06 11.70 19.53
N GLY A 425 26.45 10.67 20.30
CA GLY A 425 25.52 9.90 21.13
C GLY A 425 24.78 8.82 20.34
N GLY A 426 25.39 8.25 19.32
CA GLY A 426 24.86 7.10 18.61
C GLY A 426 24.64 5.91 19.54
N THR A 427 23.53 5.22 19.36
CA THR A 427 23.16 4.02 20.12
C THR A 427 22.70 2.92 19.17
N LYS A 428 22.59 1.69 19.70
CA LYS A 428 21.95 0.62 18.94
C LYS A 428 20.53 1.05 18.57
N HIS A 429 20.15 0.81 17.34
CA HIS A 429 18.83 1.13 16.82
C HIS A 429 18.52 0.19 15.65
N ALA A 430 17.24 0.06 15.36
CA ALA A 430 16.75 -0.87 14.35
C ALA A 430 15.52 -0.30 13.65
N GLY A 431 15.22 -0.81 12.49
CA GLY A 431 14.04 -0.40 11.74
C GLY A 431 13.81 -1.29 10.52
N TYR A 432 12.63 -1.13 9.94
CA TYR A 432 12.21 -1.92 8.77
C TYR A 432 11.44 -1.08 7.76
N GLY A 433 11.30 -1.62 6.55
CA GLY A 433 10.45 -1.09 5.51
C GLY A 433 9.30 -2.03 5.16
N LEU A 434 8.08 -1.52 5.16
CA LEU A 434 6.89 -2.17 4.61
C LEU A 434 6.43 -1.40 3.38
N GLY A 435 6.42 -2.05 2.22
CA GLY A 435 5.76 -1.49 1.02
C GLY A 435 4.25 -1.46 1.20
N PHE A 436 3.66 -0.27 1.18
CA PHE A 436 2.22 -0.09 1.40
C PHE A 436 1.37 -0.81 0.35
N GLU A 437 1.77 -0.77 -0.90
CA GLU A 437 1.09 -1.48 -1.97
C GLU A 437 1.14 -3.00 -1.79
N ARG A 438 2.27 -3.51 -1.28
CA ARG A 438 2.46 -4.94 -1.06
C ARG A 438 1.50 -5.48 0.00
N ILE A 439 1.32 -4.75 1.12
CA ILE A 439 0.33 -5.14 2.12
C ILE A 439 -1.10 -5.01 1.60
N ILE A 440 -1.44 -4.00 0.78
CA ILE A 440 -2.77 -3.89 0.18
C ILE A 440 -3.05 -5.06 -0.78
N MET A 441 -2.08 -5.43 -1.62
CA MET A 441 -2.21 -6.62 -2.47
C MET A 441 -2.48 -7.88 -1.63
N TYR A 442 -1.76 -8.05 -0.53
CA TYR A 442 -1.93 -9.17 0.39
C TYR A 442 -3.32 -9.24 1.01
N LEU A 443 -3.83 -8.10 1.49
CA LEU A 443 -5.13 -7.98 2.16
C LEU A 443 -6.33 -8.08 1.22
N THR A 444 -6.14 -7.84 -0.07
CA THR A 444 -7.22 -7.84 -1.07
C THR A 444 -7.19 -9.04 -2.02
N GLY A 445 -6.08 -9.76 -2.07
CA GLY A 445 -5.84 -10.83 -3.05
C GLY A 445 -5.59 -10.32 -4.47
N VAL A 446 -5.47 -9.01 -4.66
CA VAL A 446 -5.17 -8.41 -5.97
C VAL A 446 -3.72 -8.70 -6.35
N SER A 447 -3.50 -9.24 -7.52
CA SER A 447 -2.19 -9.79 -7.94
C SER A 447 -1.25 -8.78 -8.59
N ASN A 448 -1.70 -7.55 -8.89
CA ASN A 448 -0.91 -6.56 -9.61
C ASN A 448 -0.88 -5.23 -8.87
N ILE A 449 0.31 -4.71 -8.62
CA ILE A 449 0.54 -3.44 -7.91
C ILE A 449 -0.17 -2.24 -8.56
N ARG A 450 -0.32 -2.24 -9.90
CA ARG A 450 -1.05 -1.20 -10.64
C ARG A 450 -2.51 -1.08 -10.24
N ASP A 451 -3.05 -2.12 -9.61
CA ASP A 451 -4.47 -2.20 -9.26
C ASP A 451 -4.75 -1.83 -7.82
N VAL A 452 -3.72 -1.54 -7.04
CA VAL A 452 -3.82 -1.03 -5.66
C VAL A 452 -3.30 0.40 -5.52
N ILE A 453 -2.88 1.03 -6.61
CA ILE A 453 -2.46 2.43 -6.69
C ILE A 453 -3.53 3.20 -7.48
N PRO A 454 -4.02 4.37 -7.01
CA PRO A 454 -5.02 5.16 -7.74
C PRO A 454 -4.61 5.50 -9.18
N TYR A 455 -3.42 6.05 -9.36
CA TYR A 455 -2.82 6.41 -10.64
C TYR A 455 -1.38 5.85 -10.70
N PRO A 456 -1.19 4.61 -11.15
CA PRO A 456 0.11 3.96 -11.10
C PRO A 456 1.12 4.61 -12.06
N ARG A 457 2.36 4.76 -11.59
CA ARG A 457 3.52 5.16 -12.38
C ARG A 457 4.36 3.93 -12.65
N THR A 458 4.55 3.61 -13.92
CA THR A 458 5.33 2.45 -14.34
C THR A 458 6.10 2.78 -15.62
N VAL A 459 7.01 1.90 -16.02
CA VAL A 459 7.74 2.07 -17.28
C VAL A 459 6.78 2.32 -18.44
N GLY A 460 7.00 3.42 -19.17
CA GLY A 460 6.19 3.82 -20.32
C GLY A 460 4.78 4.34 -19.98
N ASN A 461 4.45 4.57 -18.70
CA ASN A 461 3.13 5.05 -18.30
C ASN A 461 3.20 6.09 -17.18
N ALA A 462 2.86 7.32 -17.55
CA ALA A 462 2.63 8.45 -16.65
C ALA A 462 1.39 9.27 -17.10
N GLU A 463 0.42 8.59 -17.72
CA GLU A 463 -0.88 9.16 -18.10
C GLU A 463 -1.63 9.60 -16.84
N TYR A 464 -2.30 10.73 -16.83
CA TYR A 464 -2.95 11.44 -15.73
C TYR A 464 -2.00 12.26 -14.85
#